data_9669784c75426957c849e3094873a3ec
#
_entry.id   9669784c75426957c849e3094873a3ec
#
_cell.length_a   1.000
_cell.length_b   1.000
_cell.length_c   1.000
_cell.angle_alpha   90.00
_cell.angle_beta   90.00
_cell.angle_gamma   90.00
#
_symmetry.space_group_name_H-M   'P 1'
#
loop_
_entity.id
_entity.type
_entity.pdbx_description
1 polymer ?
#
loop_
_entity_poly.entity_id
_entity_poly.type
_entity_poly.pdbx_seq_one_letter_code
_entity_poly.pdbx_strand_id
1 'polypeptide(L)'
;MKFRFKASRAFWKGFTKLPERQQASAKAAFKIFKANPFDPRLRAHKINSLSAYYGKTTYAAEIEGDLRAAFYIEGDVIFTVDIGSHAIYRV
;
A
#
# COMPACT_ATOMS: atom_id res chain seq x y z
N MET A 1 11.51 -15.56 0.88
CA MET A 1 12.15 -14.44 0.18
C MET A 1 11.92 -13.16 0.95
N LYS A 2 12.99 -12.42 1.17
CA LYS A 2 12.87 -11.16 1.90
C LYS A 2 12.80 -9.99 0.93
N PHE A 3 11.81 -9.14 1.13
CA PHE A 3 11.71 -7.90 0.37
C PHE A 3 12.32 -6.75 1.16
N ARG A 4 12.85 -5.78 0.43
CA ARG A 4 13.20 -4.48 0.99
C ARG A 4 12.03 -3.56 0.76
N PHE A 5 11.83 -2.59 1.64
CA PHE A 5 10.67 -1.69 1.59
C PHE A 5 11.13 -0.26 1.51
N LYS A 6 10.50 0.49 0.61
CA LYS A 6 10.68 1.94 0.50
C LYS A 6 9.30 2.58 0.45
N ALA A 7 9.16 3.74 1.08
CA ALA A 7 7.92 4.47 1.10
C ALA A 7 8.13 5.85 0.51
N SER A 8 7.18 6.31 -0.31
CA SER A 8 7.23 7.63 -0.89
C SER A 8 6.89 8.71 0.14
N ARG A 9 7.19 9.96 -0.20
CA ARG A 9 6.77 11.10 0.61
C ARG A 9 5.24 11.14 0.70
N ALA A 10 4.55 10.89 -0.40
CA ALA A 10 3.08 10.88 -0.43
C ALA A 10 2.52 9.83 0.53
N PHE A 11 3.14 8.65 0.62
CA PHE A 11 2.75 7.63 1.57
C PHE A 11 2.83 8.15 3.01
N TRP A 12 3.97 8.69 3.41
CA TRP A 12 4.16 9.20 4.77
C TRP A 12 3.22 10.35 5.09
N LYS A 13 3.00 11.23 4.13
CA LYS A 13 2.08 12.35 4.28
C LYS A 13 0.66 11.85 4.51
N GLY A 14 0.22 10.84 3.75
CA GLY A 14 -1.08 10.20 3.94
C GLY A 14 -1.17 9.50 5.28
N PHE A 15 -0.13 8.78 5.67
CA PHE A 15 -0.10 8.04 6.93
C PHE A 15 -0.25 8.96 8.14
N THR A 16 0.47 10.08 8.16
CA THR A 16 0.42 11.01 9.29
C THR A 16 -0.95 11.70 9.43
N LYS A 17 -1.74 11.75 8.37
CA LYS A 17 -3.09 12.31 8.41
C LYS A 17 -4.14 11.33 8.94
N LEU A 18 -3.80 10.06 9.07
CA LEU A 18 -4.75 9.06 9.55
C LEU A 18 -5.04 9.25 11.04
N PRO A 19 -6.28 8.98 11.49
CA PRO A 19 -6.55 8.88 12.92
C PRO A 19 -5.66 7.82 13.55
N GLU A 20 -5.37 7.98 14.83
CA GLU A 20 -4.49 7.07 15.58
C GLU A 20 -4.88 5.60 15.43
N ARG A 21 -6.19 5.32 15.51
CA ARG A 21 -6.69 3.96 15.36
C ARG A 21 -6.33 3.37 13.99
N GLN A 22 -6.46 4.17 12.93
CA GLN A 22 -6.12 3.70 11.59
C GLN A 22 -4.62 3.57 11.40
N GLN A 23 -3.82 4.42 12.05
CA GLN A 23 -2.37 4.24 12.03
C GLN A 23 -1.98 2.92 12.69
N ALA A 24 -2.63 2.54 13.77
CA ALA A 24 -2.39 1.26 14.44
C ALA A 24 -2.77 0.08 13.52
N SER A 25 -3.92 0.17 12.86
CA SER A 25 -4.36 -0.85 11.90
C SER A 25 -3.40 -0.97 10.73
N ALA A 26 -2.90 0.16 10.23
CA ALA A 26 -1.92 0.17 9.15
C ALA A 26 -0.62 -0.51 9.57
N LYS A 27 -0.14 -0.22 10.78
CA LYS A 27 1.08 -0.87 11.31
C LYS A 27 0.90 -2.37 11.43
N ALA A 28 -0.25 -2.83 11.90
CA ALA A 28 -0.55 -4.26 12.00
C ALA A 28 -0.57 -4.91 10.60
N ALA A 29 -1.20 -4.24 9.63
CA ALA A 29 -1.23 -4.73 8.25
C ALA A 29 0.17 -4.78 7.64
N PHE A 30 1.04 -3.82 7.96
CA PHE A 30 2.40 -3.79 7.43
C PHE A 30 3.26 -4.94 7.95
N LYS A 31 3.00 -5.46 9.14
CA LYS A 31 3.68 -6.66 9.62
C LYS A 31 3.37 -7.85 8.73
N ILE A 32 2.11 -8.01 8.33
CA ILE A 32 1.69 -9.05 7.41
C ILE A 32 2.33 -8.81 6.04
N PHE A 33 2.26 -7.57 5.57
CA PHE A 33 2.76 -7.13 4.28
C PHE A 33 4.28 -7.42 4.14
N LYS A 34 5.03 -7.16 5.18
CA LYS A 34 6.49 -7.41 5.16
C LYS A 34 6.81 -8.89 5.04
N ALA A 35 5.98 -9.75 5.61
CA ALA A 35 6.17 -11.19 5.48
C ALA A 35 5.75 -11.68 4.10
N ASN A 36 4.63 -11.18 3.58
CA ASN A 36 4.12 -11.53 2.26
C ASN A 36 3.14 -10.46 1.78
N PRO A 37 3.52 -9.64 0.78
CA PRO A 37 2.64 -8.56 0.30
C PRO A 37 1.36 -9.08 -0.36
N PHE A 38 1.32 -10.35 -0.73
CA PHE A 38 0.14 -10.99 -1.32
C PHE A 38 -0.56 -11.94 -0.35
N ASP A 39 -0.33 -11.78 0.94
CA ASP A 39 -1.09 -12.53 1.94
C ASP A 39 -2.59 -12.32 1.73
N PRO A 40 -3.42 -13.38 1.70
CA PRO A 40 -4.87 -13.24 1.42
C PRO A 40 -5.59 -12.26 2.34
N ARG A 41 -5.10 -12.08 3.56
CA ARG A 41 -5.71 -11.12 4.49
C ARG A 41 -5.65 -9.67 4.02
N LEU A 42 -4.67 -9.34 3.16
CA LEU A 42 -4.50 -7.98 2.63
C LEU A 42 -5.33 -7.73 1.37
N ARG A 43 -5.85 -8.78 0.75
CA ARG A 43 -6.65 -8.69 -0.49
C ARG A 43 -5.99 -7.82 -1.56
N ALA A 44 -4.67 -7.90 -1.68
CA ALA A 44 -3.94 -7.12 -2.66
C ALA A 44 -4.41 -7.45 -4.08
N HIS A 45 -4.73 -6.43 -4.85
CA HIS A 45 -5.19 -6.60 -6.23
C HIS A 45 -4.70 -5.46 -7.10
N LYS A 46 -4.58 -5.73 -8.39
CA LYS A 46 -4.09 -4.76 -9.37
C LYS A 46 -5.10 -3.62 -9.54
N ILE A 47 -4.59 -2.39 -9.59
CA ILE A 47 -5.39 -1.19 -9.85
C ILE A 47 -4.94 -0.62 -11.19
N ASN A 48 -5.81 -0.66 -12.19
CA ASN A 48 -5.48 -0.25 -13.55
C ASN A 48 -5.09 1.22 -13.66
N SER A 49 -5.81 2.12 -12.99
CA SER A 49 -5.50 3.55 -13.04
C SER A 49 -4.12 3.84 -12.47
N LEU A 50 -3.76 3.21 -11.35
CA LEU A 50 -2.46 3.41 -10.73
C LEU A 50 -1.35 2.76 -11.57
N SER A 51 -1.63 1.60 -12.15
CA SER A 51 -0.66 0.92 -13.01
C SER A 51 -0.32 1.77 -14.23
N ALA A 52 -1.33 2.41 -14.82
CA ALA A 52 -1.12 3.33 -15.95
C ALA A 52 -0.33 4.57 -15.50
N TYR A 53 -0.68 5.13 -14.34
CA TYR A 53 -0.04 6.34 -13.83
C TYR A 53 1.44 6.13 -13.54
N TYR A 54 1.77 5.03 -12.85
CA TYR A 54 3.17 4.75 -12.48
C TYR A 54 3.97 4.03 -13.55
N GLY A 55 3.32 3.58 -14.62
CA GLY A 55 3.99 2.87 -15.71
C GLY A 55 4.45 1.47 -15.36
N LYS A 56 3.86 0.88 -14.31
CA LYS A 56 4.17 -0.49 -13.87
C LYS A 56 2.99 -1.04 -13.08
N THR A 57 2.87 -2.36 -13.02
CA THR A 57 1.78 -3.00 -12.29
C THR A 57 1.77 -2.54 -10.85
N THR A 58 0.68 -1.87 -10.45
CA THR A 58 0.50 -1.31 -9.12
C THR A 58 -0.71 -1.95 -8.47
N TYR A 59 -0.54 -2.31 -7.21
CA TYR A 59 -1.53 -3.02 -6.41
C TYR A 59 -2.03 -2.14 -5.29
N ALA A 60 -3.19 -2.47 -4.75
CA ALA A 60 -3.68 -1.91 -3.50
C ALA A 60 -3.92 -3.02 -2.51
N ALA A 61 -3.41 -2.86 -1.30
CA ALA A 61 -3.71 -3.73 -0.17
C ALA A 61 -4.82 -3.09 0.66
N GLU A 62 -5.77 -3.91 1.11
CA GLU A 62 -6.84 -3.45 1.99
C GLU A 62 -6.40 -3.58 3.43
N ILE A 63 -6.51 -2.50 4.18
CA ILE A 63 -6.09 -2.48 5.59
C ILE A 63 -7.30 -2.66 6.50
N GLU A 64 -8.24 -1.75 6.43
CA GLU A 64 -9.53 -1.87 7.13
C GLU A 64 -10.54 -0.94 6.45
N GLY A 65 -11.81 -1.34 6.39
CA GLY A 65 -12.84 -0.51 5.78
C GLY A 65 -12.39 -0.01 4.41
N ASP A 66 -12.35 1.31 4.24
CA ASP A 66 -11.93 1.94 2.99
C ASP A 66 -10.45 2.31 2.96
N LEU A 67 -9.69 1.96 3.99
CA LEU A 67 -8.27 2.30 4.07
C LEU A 67 -7.44 1.34 3.24
N ARG A 68 -6.66 1.90 2.30
CA ARG A 68 -5.87 1.16 1.31
C ARG A 68 -4.44 1.68 1.26
N ALA A 69 -3.50 0.80 0.94
CA ALA A 69 -2.12 1.19 0.65
C ALA A 69 -1.77 0.71 -0.75
N ALA A 70 -1.26 1.62 -1.58
CA ALA A 70 -0.86 1.30 -2.94
C ALA A 70 0.64 1.01 -3.00
N PHE A 71 1.02 0.01 -3.79
CA PHE A 71 2.41 -0.39 -3.92
C PHE A 71 2.70 -1.04 -5.26
N TYR A 72 3.96 -0.99 -5.67
CA TYR A 72 4.45 -1.80 -6.78
C TYR A 72 5.78 -2.45 -6.37
N ILE A 73 6.19 -3.45 -7.14
CA ILE A 73 7.37 -4.25 -6.82
C ILE A 73 8.36 -4.16 -7.97
N GLU A 74 9.63 -3.87 -7.65
CA GLU A 74 10.74 -3.94 -8.59
C GLU A 74 11.82 -4.82 -7.98
N GLY A 75 12.06 -5.99 -8.59
CA GLY A 75 13.01 -6.96 -8.06
C GLY A 75 12.60 -7.39 -6.66
N ASP A 76 13.45 -7.13 -5.67
CA ASP A 76 13.17 -7.43 -4.27
C ASP A 76 12.70 -6.22 -3.48
N VAL A 77 12.43 -5.10 -4.16
CA VAL A 77 12.03 -3.86 -3.50
C VAL A 77 10.54 -3.61 -3.69
N ILE A 78 9.84 -3.41 -2.59
CA ILE A 78 8.44 -2.99 -2.60
C ILE A 78 8.39 -1.50 -2.31
N PHE A 79 7.77 -0.76 -3.24
CA PHE A 79 7.57 0.68 -3.10
C PHE A 79 6.13 0.94 -2.71
N THR A 80 5.91 1.44 -1.47
CA THR A 80 4.59 1.92 -1.08
C THR A 80 4.49 3.38 -1.50
N VAL A 81 3.52 3.68 -2.35
CA VAL A 81 3.43 4.98 -3.02
C VAL A 81 2.37 5.89 -2.45
N ASP A 82 1.34 5.32 -1.81
CA ASP A 82 0.27 6.13 -1.22
C ASP A 82 -0.51 5.31 -0.21
N ILE A 83 -1.23 5.99 0.68
CA ILE A 83 -2.14 5.38 1.65
C ILE A 83 -3.31 6.34 1.88
N GLY A 84 -4.51 5.79 1.93
CA GLY A 84 -5.72 6.57 2.11
C GLY A 84 -6.95 5.76 1.73
N SER A 85 -8.06 6.46 1.49
CA SER A 85 -9.27 5.81 1.00
C SER A 85 -9.09 5.39 -0.46
N HIS A 86 -10.10 4.71 -1.03
CA HIS A 86 -10.04 4.35 -2.45
C HIS A 86 -9.91 5.59 -3.36
N ALA A 87 -10.06 6.80 -2.82
CA ALA A 87 -9.79 8.03 -3.57
C ALA A 87 -8.34 8.11 -4.07
N ILE A 88 -7.40 7.39 -3.44
CA ILE A 88 -6.02 7.33 -3.93
C ILE A 88 -5.91 6.70 -5.32
N TYR A 89 -6.95 6.01 -5.79
CA TYR A 89 -6.96 5.45 -7.15
C TYR A 89 -7.16 6.51 -8.24
N ARG A 90 -7.56 7.71 -7.85
CA ARG A 90 -7.75 8.83 -8.78
C ARG A 90 -6.43 9.55 -8.99
N VAL A 91 -5.87 9.37 -10.16
CA VAL A 91 -4.59 9.96 -10.52
C VAL A 91 -4.68 10.69 -11.84
#